data_f7f28e4ef1573f74bae4a897a5912da3
#
_entry.id   f7f28e4ef1573f74bae4a897a5912da3
#
_cell.length_a   1.000
_cell.length_b   1.000
_cell.length_c   1.000
_cell.angle_alpha   90.00
_cell.angle_beta   90.00
_cell.angle_gamma   90.00
#
_symmetry.space_group_name_H-M   'P 1'
#
loop_
_entity.id
_entity.type
_entity.pdbx_description
1 polymer ?
#
loop_
_entity_poly.entity_id
_entity_poly.type
_entity_poly.pdbx_seq_one_letter_code
_entity_poly.pdbx_strand_id
1 'polypeptide(L)'
;MEKISSTLASLRKEYGNKELDVNELSESPINQFKKWLDEAIKIEANEPNAMAISTVTDENKPRSRYVLFKDLVEEEIIFHTHYESPKAKEIFNNPNISGVFYWPEIHRQIRFEGVCKKASPEVSDDYFNSRPRGGQLSAIVSNQSEKIQGRDEIEEKIAELEIKYKNKEIKRPDNWGGFSIKIVYWEFWQGRDNRTHDRFSYSLLDNKWKIERLSP
;
A
#
# COMPACT_ATOMS: atom_id res chain seq x y z
N MET A 1 -24.74 -24.78 -16.68
CA MET A 1 -23.92 -23.71 -16.03
C MET A 1 -24.80 -23.00 -15.01
N GLU A 2 -24.55 -23.21 -13.73
CA GLU A 2 -25.17 -22.37 -12.70
C GLU A 2 -24.82 -20.91 -12.99
N LYS A 3 -25.81 -20.05 -12.91
CA LYS A 3 -25.60 -18.63 -13.17
C LYS A 3 -24.71 -18.06 -12.07
N ILE A 4 -23.48 -17.66 -12.39
CA ILE A 4 -22.55 -16.95 -11.49
C ILE A 4 -23.27 -15.89 -10.66
N SER A 5 -24.29 -15.21 -11.25
CA SER A 5 -25.11 -14.19 -10.60
C SER A 5 -25.90 -14.67 -9.37
N SER A 6 -26.37 -15.93 -9.34
CA SER A 6 -27.11 -16.46 -8.18
C SER A 6 -26.17 -16.78 -7.01
N THR A 7 -25.01 -17.33 -7.31
CA THR A 7 -23.96 -17.58 -6.30
C THR A 7 -23.45 -16.27 -5.69
N LEU A 8 -23.16 -15.25 -6.51
CA LEU A 8 -22.68 -13.96 -6.01
C LEU A 8 -23.75 -13.25 -5.16
N ALA A 9 -25.03 -13.35 -5.52
CA ALA A 9 -26.13 -12.77 -4.73
C ALA A 9 -26.24 -13.40 -3.33
N SER A 10 -25.89 -14.69 -3.18
CA SER A 10 -25.90 -15.40 -1.89
C SER A 10 -24.70 -15.09 -0.99
N LEU A 11 -23.64 -14.46 -1.51
CA LEU A 11 -22.44 -14.10 -0.73
C LEU A 11 -22.63 -12.86 0.15
N ARG A 12 -23.86 -12.34 0.27
CA ARG A 12 -24.16 -11.21 1.15
C ARG A 12 -23.91 -11.62 2.61
N LYS A 13 -23.05 -10.85 3.29
CA LYS A 13 -22.79 -10.97 4.72
C LYS A 13 -23.24 -9.70 5.42
N GLU A 14 -23.81 -9.86 6.59
CA GLU A 14 -23.99 -8.75 7.53
C GLU A 14 -22.65 -8.45 8.21
N TYR A 15 -22.38 -7.18 8.45
CA TYR A 15 -21.10 -6.72 8.98
C TYR A 15 -21.14 -6.45 10.48
N GLY A 16 -22.32 -6.65 11.12
CA GLY A 16 -22.53 -6.35 12.53
C GLY A 16 -22.71 -4.86 12.81
N ASN A 17 -22.81 -4.56 14.09
CA ASN A 17 -23.20 -3.22 14.56
C ASN A 17 -22.06 -2.42 15.16
N LYS A 18 -20.78 -2.71 14.79
CA LYS A 18 -19.67 -1.89 15.25
C LYS A 18 -19.80 -0.49 14.66
N GLU A 19 -19.94 0.49 15.52
CA GLU A 19 -20.10 1.90 15.11
C GLU A 19 -18.74 2.58 14.97
N LEU A 20 -18.69 3.59 14.12
CA LEU A 20 -17.64 4.58 14.09
C LEU A 20 -18.27 5.93 14.39
N ASP A 21 -18.08 6.42 15.63
CA ASP A 21 -18.60 7.71 16.06
C ASP A 21 -17.57 8.81 15.84
N VAL A 22 -18.03 10.03 15.53
CA VAL A 22 -17.16 11.19 15.32
C VAL A 22 -16.34 11.52 16.56
N ASN A 23 -16.88 11.29 17.75
CA ASN A 23 -16.20 11.56 19.03
C ASN A 23 -15.08 10.55 19.33
N GLU A 24 -15.04 9.42 18.62
CA GLU A 24 -14.00 8.40 18.75
C GLU A 24 -12.88 8.55 17.71
N LEU A 25 -13.06 9.46 16.75
CA LEU A 25 -12.06 9.76 15.74
C LEU A 25 -10.90 10.57 16.32
N SER A 26 -9.70 10.25 15.85
CA SER A 26 -8.53 11.08 16.11
C SER A 26 -8.60 12.37 15.30
N GLU A 27 -8.17 13.49 15.84
CA GLU A 27 -8.05 14.76 15.09
C GLU A 27 -7.07 14.62 13.92
N SER A 28 -6.02 13.82 14.10
CA SER A 28 -5.05 13.49 13.04
C SER A 28 -5.46 12.19 12.32
N PRO A 29 -5.61 12.21 10.98
CA PRO A 29 -5.90 10.99 10.22
C PRO A 29 -4.78 9.96 10.31
N ILE A 30 -3.53 10.37 10.50
CA ILE A 30 -2.40 9.47 10.72
C ILE A 30 -2.55 8.71 12.05
N ASN A 31 -3.01 9.36 13.10
CA ASN A 31 -3.28 8.69 14.36
C ASN A 31 -4.48 7.74 14.25
N GLN A 32 -5.50 8.11 13.48
CA GLN A 32 -6.62 7.23 13.18
C GLN A 32 -6.18 6.02 12.36
N PHE A 33 -5.31 6.21 11.37
CA PHE A 33 -4.71 5.13 10.59
C PHE A 33 -3.91 4.17 11.48
N LYS A 34 -3.00 4.71 12.31
CA LYS A 34 -2.20 3.90 13.26
C LYS A 34 -3.10 3.06 14.17
N LYS A 35 -4.13 3.68 14.76
CA LYS A 35 -5.10 2.98 15.63
C LYS A 35 -5.74 1.79 14.92
N TRP A 36 -6.20 1.98 13.69
CA TRP A 36 -6.87 0.93 12.92
C TRP A 36 -5.92 -0.15 12.41
N LEU A 37 -4.70 0.23 12.02
CA LEU A 37 -3.66 -0.73 11.64
C LEU A 37 -3.24 -1.59 12.83
N ASP A 38 -3.07 -1.00 14.01
CA ASP A 38 -2.75 -1.74 15.24
C ASP A 38 -3.86 -2.73 15.61
N GLU A 39 -5.13 -2.35 15.43
CA GLU A 39 -6.25 -3.28 15.62
C GLU A 39 -6.19 -4.44 14.62
N ALA A 40 -5.91 -4.16 13.34
CA ALA A 40 -5.77 -5.20 12.32
C ALA A 40 -4.60 -6.15 12.59
N ILE A 41 -3.47 -5.62 13.06
CA ILE A 41 -2.31 -6.44 13.47
C ILE A 41 -2.66 -7.32 14.67
N LYS A 42 -3.32 -6.77 15.70
CA LYS A 42 -3.69 -7.51 16.91
C LYS A 42 -4.63 -8.68 16.69
N ILE A 43 -5.48 -8.60 15.68
CA ILE A 43 -6.38 -9.70 15.29
C ILE A 43 -5.73 -10.65 14.27
N GLU A 44 -4.46 -10.43 13.95
CA GLU A 44 -3.72 -11.21 12.95
C GLU A 44 -4.41 -11.23 11.57
N ALA A 45 -4.95 -10.06 11.14
CA ALA A 45 -5.50 -9.92 9.81
C ALA A 45 -4.47 -10.31 8.74
N ASN A 46 -4.93 -10.90 7.66
CA ASN A 46 -4.05 -11.36 6.59
C ASN A 46 -3.36 -10.17 5.90
N GLU A 47 -2.02 -10.11 5.97
CA GLU A 47 -1.20 -9.04 5.41
C GLU A 47 -1.74 -7.63 5.73
N PRO A 48 -1.85 -7.22 7.01
CA PRO A 48 -2.51 -5.97 7.40
C PRO A 48 -1.86 -4.72 6.82
N ASN A 49 -0.61 -4.81 6.38
CA ASN A 49 0.15 -3.75 5.73
C ASN A 49 0.07 -3.78 4.18
N ALA A 50 -0.69 -4.71 3.59
CA ALA A 50 -0.90 -4.70 2.15
C ALA A 50 -1.86 -3.56 1.77
N MET A 51 -1.49 -2.78 0.76
CA MET A 51 -2.33 -1.73 0.19
C MET A 51 -2.39 -1.85 -1.34
N ALA A 52 -3.56 -1.73 -1.90
CA ALA A 52 -3.70 -1.53 -3.33
C ALA A 52 -3.46 -0.06 -3.65
N ILE A 53 -2.53 0.24 -4.55
CA ILE A 53 -2.29 1.59 -5.05
C ILE A 53 -2.68 1.70 -6.51
N SER A 54 -3.15 2.87 -6.91
CA SER A 54 -3.51 3.20 -8.29
C SER A 54 -2.65 4.35 -8.79
N THR A 55 -2.06 4.15 -9.96
CA THR A 55 -1.27 5.12 -10.71
C THR A 55 -1.88 5.33 -12.08
N VAL A 56 -1.51 6.38 -12.79
CA VAL A 56 -2.09 6.73 -14.08
C VAL A 56 -1.00 6.69 -15.15
N THR A 57 -1.27 6.02 -16.28
CA THR A 57 -0.38 5.98 -17.44
C THR A 57 -0.40 7.31 -18.18
N ASP A 58 0.55 7.51 -19.11
CA ASP A 58 0.61 8.67 -20.00
C ASP A 58 -0.66 8.80 -20.89
N GLU A 59 -1.37 7.68 -21.11
CA GLU A 59 -2.65 7.65 -21.81
C GLU A 59 -3.87 7.91 -20.89
N ASN A 60 -3.65 8.38 -19.66
CA ASN A 60 -4.67 8.58 -18.65
C ASN A 60 -5.44 7.30 -18.24
N LYS A 61 -4.81 6.13 -18.36
CA LYS A 61 -5.40 4.85 -17.95
C LYS A 61 -4.97 4.54 -16.51
N PRO A 62 -5.92 4.31 -15.57
CA PRO A 62 -5.58 3.88 -14.22
C PRO A 62 -5.08 2.44 -14.21
N ARG A 63 -4.08 2.16 -13.37
CA ARG A 63 -3.54 0.83 -13.12
C ARG A 63 -3.40 0.60 -11.63
N SER A 64 -3.87 -0.55 -11.14
CA SER A 64 -3.81 -0.91 -9.72
C SER A 64 -2.97 -2.16 -9.48
N ARG A 65 -2.31 -2.21 -8.34
CA ARG A 65 -1.56 -3.37 -7.83
C ARG A 65 -1.43 -3.28 -6.32
N TYR A 66 -1.16 -4.40 -5.68
CA TYR A 66 -0.78 -4.40 -4.28
C TYR A 66 0.70 -4.04 -4.11
N VAL A 67 0.98 -3.27 -3.07
CA VAL A 67 2.31 -3.02 -2.51
C VAL A 67 2.21 -3.11 -0.98
N LEU A 68 3.35 -3.22 -0.31
CA LEU A 68 3.37 -3.28 1.14
C LEU A 68 3.73 -1.90 1.72
N PHE A 69 2.87 -1.38 2.56
CA PHE A 69 3.21 -0.29 3.49
C PHE A 69 4.36 -0.75 4.40
N LYS A 70 5.39 0.06 4.55
CA LYS A 70 6.58 -0.31 5.29
C LYS A 70 6.90 0.61 6.45
N ASP A 71 6.61 1.90 6.32
CA ASP A 71 6.88 2.88 7.36
C ASP A 71 6.04 4.15 7.19
N LEU A 72 6.05 4.96 8.25
CA LEU A 72 5.58 6.35 8.25
C LEU A 72 6.76 7.25 8.60
N VAL A 73 7.20 8.04 7.64
CA VAL A 73 8.27 9.03 7.82
C VAL A 73 7.67 10.41 7.60
N GLU A 74 7.77 11.29 8.60
CA GLU A 74 7.18 12.65 8.55
C GLU A 74 5.70 12.65 8.13
N GLU A 75 4.92 11.69 8.64
CA GLU A 75 3.50 11.47 8.30
C GLU A 75 3.24 11.03 6.85
N GLU A 76 4.26 10.74 6.06
CA GLU A 76 4.15 10.22 4.70
C GLU A 76 4.23 8.67 4.70
N ILE A 77 3.37 8.02 3.92
CA ILE A 77 3.38 6.55 3.75
C ILE A 77 4.56 6.14 2.88
N ILE A 78 5.35 5.17 3.35
CA ILE A 78 6.49 4.64 2.61
C ILE A 78 6.20 3.24 2.06
N PHE A 79 6.50 3.02 0.77
CA PHE A 79 6.60 1.70 0.15
C PHE A 79 7.84 1.62 -0.73
N HIS A 80 8.32 0.40 -1.01
CA HIS A 80 9.56 0.20 -1.78
C HIS A 80 9.30 -0.58 -3.06
N THR A 81 10.00 -0.22 -4.13
CA THR A 81 9.87 -0.86 -5.45
C THR A 81 11.09 -0.55 -6.33
N HIS A 82 11.14 -1.17 -7.51
CA HIS A 82 12.08 -0.77 -8.57
C HIS A 82 11.65 0.52 -9.24
N TYR A 83 12.56 1.46 -9.40
CA TYR A 83 12.30 2.76 -10.05
C TYR A 83 12.10 2.66 -11.57
N GLU A 84 12.47 1.52 -12.17
CA GLU A 84 12.25 1.24 -13.59
C GLU A 84 10.95 0.47 -13.84
N SER A 85 10.24 0.07 -12.80
CA SER A 85 8.95 -0.61 -12.92
C SER A 85 7.87 0.30 -13.55
N PRO A 86 6.84 -0.27 -14.21
CA PRO A 86 5.76 0.52 -14.80
C PRO A 86 5.13 1.52 -13.84
N LYS A 87 4.84 1.10 -12.57
CA LYS A 87 4.27 2.00 -11.57
C LYS A 87 5.19 3.17 -11.21
N ALA A 88 6.50 2.94 -11.18
CA ALA A 88 7.45 4.01 -10.88
C ALA A 88 7.54 5.01 -12.02
N LYS A 89 7.57 4.55 -13.26
CA LYS A 89 7.52 5.42 -14.46
C LYS A 89 6.24 6.25 -14.48
N GLU A 90 5.09 5.62 -14.18
CA GLU A 90 3.80 6.30 -14.06
C GLU A 90 3.83 7.39 -12.97
N ILE A 91 4.41 7.10 -11.79
CA ILE A 91 4.56 8.09 -10.69
C ILE A 91 5.49 9.24 -11.08
N PHE A 92 6.57 8.99 -11.81
CA PHE A 92 7.47 10.06 -12.25
C PHE A 92 6.80 11.02 -13.25
N ASN A 93 5.89 10.51 -14.08
CA ASN A 93 5.15 11.31 -15.06
C ASN A 93 3.93 11.99 -14.43
N ASN A 94 3.21 11.29 -13.54
CA ASN A 94 2.07 11.81 -12.81
C ASN A 94 2.15 11.37 -11.34
N PRO A 95 2.57 12.26 -10.42
CA PRO A 95 2.78 11.90 -9.04
C PRO A 95 1.49 11.70 -8.22
N ASN A 96 0.31 11.99 -8.80
CA ASN A 96 -0.95 11.76 -8.12
C ASN A 96 -1.20 10.26 -7.97
N ILE A 97 -1.54 9.85 -6.77
CA ILE A 97 -1.74 8.45 -6.41
C ILE A 97 -2.96 8.32 -5.49
N SER A 98 -3.66 7.22 -5.62
CA SER A 98 -4.63 6.81 -4.62
C SER A 98 -4.31 5.42 -4.11
N GLY A 99 -4.81 5.09 -2.92
CA GLY A 99 -4.64 3.75 -2.39
C GLY A 99 -5.74 3.35 -1.43
N VAL A 100 -5.77 2.06 -1.13
CA VAL A 100 -6.74 1.47 -0.22
C VAL A 100 -6.11 0.35 0.60
N PHE A 101 -6.38 0.37 1.92
CA PHE A 101 -6.24 -0.76 2.82
C PHE A 101 -7.63 -1.37 3.03
N TYR A 102 -7.71 -2.70 3.07
CA TYR A 102 -8.96 -3.39 3.35
C TYR A 102 -8.73 -4.58 4.29
N TRP A 103 -9.41 -4.57 5.42
CA TRP A 103 -9.37 -5.61 6.44
C TRP A 103 -10.76 -6.23 6.59
N PRO A 104 -11.03 -7.29 5.81
CA PRO A 104 -12.36 -7.92 5.79
C PRO A 104 -12.74 -8.54 7.15
N GLU A 105 -11.75 -8.94 7.96
CA GLU A 105 -11.96 -9.55 9.27
C GLU A 105 -12.66 -8.62 10.28
N ILE A 106 -12.43 -7.31 10.12
CA ILE A 106 -13.04 -6.26 10.96
C ILE A 106 -13.95 -5.32 10.18
N HIS A 107 -14.21 -5.66 8.92
CA HIS A 107 -15.07 -4.90 8.01
C HIS A 107 -14.66 -3.43 7.90
N ARG A 108 -13.36 -3.17 7.73
CA ARG A 108 -12.82 -1.82 7.60
C ARG A 108 -12.07 -1.60 6.31
N GLN A 109 -12.22 -0.40 5.78
CA GLN A 109 -11.47 0.09 4.65
C GLN A 109 -10.93 1.48 4.95
N ILE A 110 -9.71 1.76 4.54
CA ILE A 110 -9.12 3.10 4.53
C ILE A 110 -8.74 3.43 3.10
N ARG A 111 -9.27 4.52 2.57
CA ARG A 111 -8.85 5.08 1.28
C ARG A 111 -8.01 6.32 1.51
N PHE A 112 -7.08 6.57 0.62
CA PHE A 112 -6.30 7.80 0.63
C PHE A 112 -6.01 8.31 -0.80
N GLU A 113 -5.78 9.61 -0.90
CA GLU A 113 -5.31 10.28 -2.10
C GLU A 113 -4.12 11.19 -1.71
N GLY A 114 -3.12 11.26 -2.58
CA GLY A 114 -1.92 12.01 -2.25
C GLY A 114 -0.98 12.21 -3.42
N VAL A 115 0.16 12.79 -3.12
CA VAL A 115 1.24 13.05 -4.07
C VAL A 115 2.45 12.21 -3.68
N CYS A 116 2.98 11.46 -4.65
CA CYS A 116 4.06 10.51 -4.46
C CYS A 116 5.39 11.08 -5.00
N LYS A 117 6.46 10.91 -4.23
CA LYS A 117 7.84 11.27 -4.62
C LYS A 117 8.79 10.16 -4.21
N LYS A 118 10.03 10.15 -4.72
CA LYS A 118 11.07 9.29 -4.16
C LYS A 118 11.27 9.62 -2.68
N ALA A 119 11.37 8.59 -1.86
CA ALA A 119 11.86 8.72 -0.48
C ALA A 119 13.35 9.11 -0.49
N SER A 120 13.84 9.58 0.64
CA SER A 120 15.27 9.91 0.77
C SER A 120 16.14 8.65 0.58
N PRO A 121 17.42 8.82 0.18
CA PRO A 121 18.36 7.70 0.11
C PRO A 121 18.47 6.96 1.44
N GLU A 122 18.49 7.68 2.56
CA GLU A 122 18.62 7.13 3.92
C GLU A 122 17.46 6.17 4.23
N VAL A 123 16.21 6.59 4.00
CA VAL A 123 15.02 5.74 4.19
C VAL A 123 15.08 4.48 3.32
N SER A 124 15.60 4.63 2.09
CA SER A 124 15.74 3.52 1.16
C SER A 124 16.85 2.55 1.58
N ASP A 125 17.99 3.07 2.06
CA ASP A 125 19.14 2.29 2.50
C ASP A 125 18.82 1.55 3.81
N ASP A 126 18.21 2.20 4.78
CA ASP A 126 17.82 1.61 6.06
C ASP A 126 16.89 0.42 5.84
N TYR A 127 15.85 0.60 5.03
CA TYR A 127 14.96 -0.50 4.72
C TYR A 127 15.65 -1.62 3.91
N PHE A 128 16.48 -1.28 2.91
CA PHE A 128 17.23 -2.28 2.14
C PHE A 128 18.11 -3.13 3.04
N ASN A 129 18.83 -2.50 3.98
CA ASN A 129 19.73 -3.18 4.92
C ASN A 129 18.98 -4.06 5.93
N SER A 130 17.75 -3.71 6.28
CA SER A 130 16.89 -4.53 7.15
C SER A 130 16.34 -5.79 6.48
N ARG A 131 16.40 -5.88 5.16
CA ARG A 131 15.87 -7.03 4.42
C ARG A 131 16.75 -8.27 4.62
N PRO A 132 16.13 -9.47 4.70
CA PRO A 132 16.89 -10.71 4.62
C PRO A 132 17.76 -10.75 3.36
N ARG A 133 18.93 -11.39 3.45
CA ARG A 133 19.92 -11.46 2.36
C ARG A 133 19.32 -11.88 1.02
N GLY A 134 18.48 -12.92 0.99
CA GLY A 134 17.78 -13.34 -0.23
C GLY A 134 16.88 -12.24 -0.82
N GLY A 135 16.26 -11.42 0.04
CA GLY A 135 15.50 -10.25 -0.39
C GLY A 135 16.35 -9.14 -0.98
N GLN A 136 17.57 -8.94 -0.48
CA GLN A 136 18.54 -7.99 -1.05
C GLN A 136 19.00 -8.44 -2.43
N LEU A 137 19.35 -9.72 -2.58
CA LEU A 137 19.76 -10.29 -3.88
C LEU A 137 18.63 -10.25 -4.91
N SER A 138 17.41 -10.56 -4.52
CA SER A 138 16.26 -10.49 -5.42
C SER A 138 15.99 -9.07 -5.94
N ALA A 139 16.30 -8.04 -5.14
CA ALA A 139 16.21 -6.65 -5.58
C ALA A 139 17.23 -6.28 -6.64
N ILE A 140 18.38 -6.95 -6.66
CA ILE A 140 19.43 -6.74 -7.68
C ILE A 140 19.07 -7.48 -8.98
N VAL A 141 18.56 -8.71 -8.86
CA VAL A 141 18.28 -9.57 -10.02
C VAL A 141 17.05 -9.13 -10.79
N SER A 142 16.04 -8.63 -10.08
CA SER A 142 14.74 -8.39 -10.69
C SER A 142 14.72 -7.10 -11.51
N ASN A 143 14.52 -7.23 -12.82
CA ASN A 143 14.00 -6.14 -13.66
C ASN A 143 12.48 -6.16 -13.57
N GLN A 144 11.91 -5.57 -12.52
CA GLN A 144 10.50 -5.73 -12.17
C GLN A 144 9.55 -5.44 -13.33
N SER A 145 8.70 -6.42 -13.65
CA SER A 145 7.69 -6.39 -14.73
C SER A 145 8.24 -6.49 -16.16
N GLU A 146 9.51 -6.74 -16.35
CA GLU A 146 10.05 -7.12 -17.66
C GLU A 146 9.70 -8.58 -18.00
N LYS A 147 9.69 -8.89 -19.30
CA LYS A 147 9.45 -10.25 -19.77
C LYS A 147 10.70 -11.09 -19.56
N ILE A 148 10.54 -12.27 -19.01
CA ILE A 148 11.58 -13.28 -18.82
C ILE A 148 11.16 -14.56 -19.55
N GLN A 149 12.13 -15.40 -19.91
CA GLN A 149 11.85 -16.66 -20.60
C GLN A 149 11.36 -17.75 -19.64
N GLY A 150 11.86 -17.76 -18.41
CA GLY A 150 11.51 -18.72 -17.40
C GLY A 150 11.98 -18.32 -16.01
N ARG A 151 11.53 -19.07 -15.01
CA ARG A 151 11.92 -18.86 -13.62
C ARG A 151 13.42 -19.14 -13.39
N ASP A 152 13.95 -20.11 -14.14
CA ASP A 152 15.35 -20.56 -14.06
C ASP A 152 16.32 -19.40 -14.26
N GLU A 153 15.99 -18.44 -15.16
CA GLU A 153 16.79 -17.24 -15.39
C GLU A 153 17.01 -16.41 -14.11
N ILE A 154 16.00 -16.33 -13.25
CA ILE A 154 16.10 -15.60 -11.98
C ILE A 154 16.90 -16.41 -10.97
N GLU A 155 16.67 -17.71 -10.90
CA GLU A 155 17.33 -18.62 -9.96
C GLU A 155 18.84 -18.71 -10.22
N GLU A 156 19.24 -18.81 -11.49
CA GLU A 156 20.65 -18.80 -11.91
C GLU A 156 21.33 -17.47 -11.50
N LYS A 157 20.73 -16.34 -11.81
CA LYS A 157 21.27 -15.02 -11.43
C LYS A 157 21.39 -14.85 -9.91
N ILE A 158 20.42 -15.38 -9.13
CA ILE A 158 20.52 -15.34 -7.67
C ILE A 158 21.70 -16.19 -7.21
N ALA A 159 21.90 -17.40 -7.74
CA ALA A 159 23.02 -18.27 -7.38
C ALA A 159 24.38 -17.63 -7.70
N GLU A 160 24.50 -16.98 -8.85
CA GLU A 160 25.72 -16.24 -9.22
C GLU A 160 26.01 -15.10 -8.23
N LEU A 161 24.97 -14.35 -7.85
CA LEU A 161 25.13 -13.24 -6.89
C LEU A 161 25.42 -13.74 -5.48
N GLU A 162 24.90 -14.87 -5.06
CA GLU A 162 25.24 -15.49 -3.77
C GLU A 162 26.73 -15.80 -3.69
N ILE A 163 27.32 -16.34 -4.76
CA ILE A 163 28.75 -16.60 -4.87
C ILE A 163 29.54 -15.27 -4.86
N LYS A 164 29.14 -14.30 -5.68
CA LYS A 164 29.81 -12.99 -5.83
C LYS A 164 29.85 -12.21 -4.52
N TYR A 165 28.76 -12.23 -3.78
CA TYR A 165 28.60 -11.49 -2.52
C TYR A 165 28.91 -12.34 -1.28
N LYS A 166 29.40 -13.58 -1.42
CA LYS A 166 29.73 -14.42 -0.27
C LYS A 166 30.64 -13.67 0.71
N ASN A 167 30.18 -13.55 1.96
CA ASN A 167 30.85 -12.80 3.03
C ASN A 167 31.10 -11.30 2.74
N LYS A 168 30.35 -10.71 1.83
CA LYS A 168 30.40 -9.28 1.52
C LYS A 168 29.07 -8.61 1.82
N GLU A 169 29.12 -7.32 2.09
CA GLU A 169 27.97 -6.46 2.16
C GLU A 169 27.32 -6.31 0.78
N ILE A 170 26.00 -6.30 0.75
CA ILE A 170 25.20 -6.05 -0.45
C ILE A 170 24.71 -4.62 -0.39
N LYS A 171 25.15 -3.78 -1.31
CA LYS A 171 24.69 -2.40 -1.42
C LYS A 171 23.37 -2.34 -2.17
N ARG A 172 22.49 -1.42 -1.76
CA ARG A 172 21.24 -1.17 -2.47
C ARG A 172 21.54 -0.72 -3.92
N PRO A 173 20.87 -1.32 -4.92
CA PRO A 173 21.01 -0.86 -6.30
C PRO A 173 20.31 0.49 -6.50
N ASP A 174 20.85 1.35 -7.35
CA ASP A 174 20.36 2.71 -7.60
C ASP A 174 18.94 2.74 -8.20
N ASN A 175 18.57 1.67 -8.91
CA ASN A 175 17.23 1.52 -9.51
C ASN A 175 16.19 0.92 -8.56
N TRP A 176 16.48 0.79 -7.26
CA TRP A 176 15.55 0.27 -6.26
C TRP A 176 15.53 1.18 -5.03
N GLY A 177 14.35 1.43 -4.47
CA GLY A 177 14.24 2.22 -3.24
C GLY A 177 12.79 2.55 -2.88
N GLY A 178 12.65 3.48 -1.95
CA GLY A 178 11.39 3.93 -1.41
C GLY A 178 10.70 4.99 -2.26
N PHE A 179 9.38 4.96 -2.19
CA PHE A 179 8.51 6.08 -2.52
C PHE A 179 7.81 6.55 -1.25
N SER A 180 7.64 7.86 -1.14
CA SER A 180 6.94 8.55 -0.07
C SER A 180 5.67 9.17 -0.61
N ILE A 181 4.55 8.97 0.08
CA ILE A 181 3.23 9.49 -0.30
C ILE A 181 2.81 10.51 0.74
N LYS A 182 2.79 11.81 0.35
CA LYS A 182 2.15 12.87 1.12
C LYS A 182 0.66 12.83 0.86
N ILE A 183 -0.12 12.45 1.87
CA ILE A 183 -1.56 12.29 1.73
C ILE A 183 -2.26 13.62 1.98
N VAL A 184 -3.27 13.91 1.16
CA VAL A 184 -4.10 15.12 1.23
C VAL A 184 -5.58 14.83 1.51
N TYR A 185 -5.98 13.56 1.36
CA TYR A 185 -7.33 13.08 1.63
C TYR A 185 -7.29 11.68 2.22
N TRP A 186 -8.09 11.44 3.26
CA TRP A 186 -8.34 10.11 3.83
C TRP A 186 -9.84 9.86 3.92
N GLU A 187 -10.25 8.61 3.76
CA GLU A 187 -11.58 8.14 4.07
C GLU A 187 -11.49 6.88 4.91
N PHE A 188 -12.14 6.89 6.06
CA PHE A 188 -12.29 5.76 6.97
C PHE A 188 -13.71 5.21 6.84
N TRP A 189 -13.82 3.95 6.45
CA TRP A 189 -15.07 3.25 6.26
C TRP A 189 -15.18 2.06 7.21
N GLN A 190 -16.27 2.01 7.99
CA GLN A 190 -16.64 0.90 8.85
C GLN A 190 -17.89 0.23 8.31
N GLY A 191 -17.81 -1.09 8.05
CA GLY A 191 -18.97 -1.88 7.63
C GLY A 191 -20.00 -2.02 8.74
N ARG A 192 -21.27 -1.83 8.37
CA ARG A 192 -22.44 -2.04 9.26
C ARG A 192 -23.52 -2.79 8.50
N ASP A 193 -24.44 -3.38 9.27
CA ASP A 193 -25.61 -4.07 8.74
C ASP A 193 -26.49 -3.15 7.89
N ASN A 194 -27.33 -3.72 7.07
CA ASN A 194 -28.27 -3.02 6.19
C ASN A 194 -27.64 -1.97 5.26
N ARG A 195 -26.32 -2.09 4.97
CA ARG A 195 -25.57 -1.15 4.14
C ARG A 195 -25.49 0.28 4.70
N THR A 196 -25.80 0.49 5.98
CA THR A 196 -25.74 1.79 6.65
C THR A 196 -24.35 2.07 7.23
N HIS A 197 -23.32 1.98 6.37
CA HIS A 197 -21.91 2.07 6.77
C HIS A 197 -21.56 3.45 7.31
N ASP A 198 -20.70 3.46 8.34
CA ASP A 198 -20.11 4.72 8.81
C ASP A 198 -18.91 5.09 7.95
N ARG A 199 -18.92 6.33 7.47
CA ARG A 199 -17.86 6.87 6.60
C ARG A 199 -17.47 8.26 7.06
N PHE A 200 -16.17 8.49 7.24
CA PHE A 200 -15.64 9.80 7.57
C PHE A 200 -14.46 10.12 6.65
N SER A 201 -14.49 11.31 6.08
CA SER A 201 -13.37 11.86 5.33
C SER A 201 -12.58 12.87 6.15
N TYR A 202 -11.31 12.94 5.85
CA TYR A 202 -10.39 13.98 6.29
C TYR A 202 -9.81 14.63 5.04
N SER A 203 -10.10 15.91 4.86
CA SER A 203 -9.57 16.71 3.76
C SER A 203 -8.61 17.75 4.31
N LEU A 204 -7.42 17.86 3.70
CA LEU A 204 -6.42 18.85 4.11
C LEU A 204 -6.75 20.21 3.48
N LEU A 205 -7.17 21.18 4.30
CA LEU A 205 -7.50 22.53 3.90
C LEU A 205 -6.67 23.50 4.76
N ASP A 206 -5.92 24.38 4.14
CA ASP A 206 -5.10 25.38 4.84
C ASP A 206 -4.22 24.78 5.97
N ASN A 207 -3.58 23.64 5.70
CA ASN A 207 -2.78 22.85 6.64
C ASN A 207 -3.55 22.34 7.87
N LYS A 208 -4.88 22.24 7.80
CA LYS A 208 -5.72 21.67 8.84
C LYS A 208 -6.59 20.56 8.27
N TRP A 209 -6.81 19.53 9.05
CA TRP A 209 -7.71 18.45 8.69
C TRP A 209 -9.16 18.82 9.00
N LYS A 210 -10.00 18.83 7.96
CA LYS A 210 -11.45 18.94 8.09
C LYS A 210 -12.05 17.53 8.08
N ILE A 211 -12.81 17.20 9.11
CA ILE A 211 -13.49 15.91 9.25
C ILE A 211 -14.94 16.08 8.85
N GLU A 212 -15.43 15.21 7.98
CA GLU A 212 -16.84 15.22 7.54
C GLU A 212 -17.38 13.79 7.48
N ARG A 213 -18.65 13.61 7.94
CA ARG A 213 -19.36 12.35 7.77
C ARG A 213 -19.89 12.27 6.34
N LEU A 214 -19.68 11.13 5.69
CA LEU A 214 -20.19 10.86 4.35
C LEU A 214 -21.40 9.93 4.42
N SER A 215 -22.33 10.07 3.47
CA SER A 215 -23.40 9.09 3.29
C SER A 215 -22.86 7.73 2.87
N PRO A 216 -23.49 6.63 3.31
CA PRO A 216 -23.10 5.26 2.94
C PRO A 216 -23.04 5.03 1.44
#